data_2ea4cced3ab30f99394bff4fa8b8052a
#
_entry.id   2ea4cced3ab30f99394bff4fa8b8052a
#
_cell.length_a   1.000
_cell.length_b   1.000
_cell.length_c   1.000
_cell.angle_alpha   90.00
_cell.angle_beta   90.00
_cell.angle_gamma   90.00
#
_symmetry.space_group_name_H-M   'P 1'
#
loop_
_entity.id
_entity.type
_entity.pdbx_description
1 polymer ?
#
loop_
_entity_poly.entity_id
_entity_poly.type
_entity_poly.pdbx_seq_one_letter_code
_entity_poly.pdbx_strand_id
1 'polypeptide(L)'
;MLGFRFQPGTLLPSGQSIQRVPCFWHQVRYNGAMSEETPPPPSPPLVPPPTPRTAPIAIWSLVLAILSFTCGSLLTAIPAVIFGHVGRSKIHKSGGALGGMGIANAGLVLGYIALVLNVALLVMGIPLLVSMIQSERERLHHLAIERKQIASDDGKSKITTSGFWVKRSDLNNEASLQAAYKDKEMYVIVITDAKADLDNFTLEKHHQLTRDRMLKKMKNASATEPVPLTIDGRSALQDELSGTEDHTNVVFLHTTVDDGDYFQQILAWTLKSRWGDQKKLLREITGTFRSEK
;
A
#
# COMPACT_ATOMS: atom_id res chain seq x y z
N MET A 1 -23.12 -3.87 -28.63
CA MET A 1 -22.76 -4.81 -27.53
C MET A 1 -21.45 -4.34 -26.94
N LEU A 2 -21.49 -3.57 -25.86
CA LEU A 2 -20.29 -3.06 -25.18
C LEU A 2 -20.24 -3.72 -23.81
N GLY A 3 -19.36 -4.71 -23.66
CA GLY A 3 -19.11 -5.37 -22.40
C GLY A 3 -17.87 -4.77 -21.74
N PHE A 4 -18.01 -4.22 -20.57
CA PHE A 4 -16.89 -3.89 -19.69
C PHE A 4 -16.37 -5.16 -19.03
N ARG A 5 -15.09 -5.47 -19.20
CA ARG A 5 -14.47 -6.66 -18.63
C ARG A 5 -13.51 -6.23 -17.51
N PHE A 6 -13.86 -6.54 -16.26
CA PHE A 6 -12.93 -6.48 -15.12
C PHE A 6 -12.06 -7.74 -15.12
N GLN A 7 -10.75 -7.60 -15.07
CA GLN A 7 -9.83 -8.71 -14.76
C GLN A 7 -9.29 -8.58 -13.34
N PRO A 8 -9.46 -9.60 -12.48
CA PRO A 8 -8.78 -9.68 -11.20
C PRO A 8 -7.35 -10.20 -11.36
N GLY A 9 -6.41 -9.57 -10.67
CA GLY A 9 -5.00 -9.94 -10.65
C GLY A 9 -4.75 -11.29 -9.98
N THR A 10 -4.02 -12.14 -10.68
CA THR A 10 -3.58 -13.47 -10.25
C THR A 10 -2.40 -13.36 -9.29
N LEU A 11 -2.53 -13.95 -8.10
CA LEU A 11 -1.44 -14.23 -7.15
C LEU A 11 -0.75 -15.54 -7.54
N LEU A 12 0.57 -15.52 -7.65
CA LEU A 12 1.41 -16.72 -7.81
C LEU A 12 1.85 -17.24 -6.44
N PRO A 13 1.87 -18.56 -6.21
CA PRO A 13 2.45 -19.16 -5.03
C PRO A 13 3.89 -19.59 -5.27
N SER A 14 4.78 -19.19 -4.39
CA SER A 14 6.16 -19.66 -4.32
C SER A 14 6.23 -20.92 -3.46
N GLY A 15 6.55 -22.07 -4.09
CA GLY A 15 6.95 -23.27 -3.41
C GLY A 15 8.46 -23.31 -3.22
N GLN A 16 8.94 -23.56 -2.02
CA GLN A 16 10.31 -24.00 -1.77
C GLN A 16 10.32 -25.34 -1.03
N SER A 17 11.00 -26.28 -1.64
CA SER A 17 11.22 -27.64 -1.17
C SER A 17 12.30 -27.73 -0.08
N ILE A 18 11.99 -28.45 0.98
CA ILE A 18 12.92 -28.78 2.09
C ILE A 18 13.77 -29.97 1.67
N GLN A 19 15.08 -29.79 1.61
CA GLN A 19 16.05 -30.87 1.48
C GLN A 19 16.38 -31.49 2.85
N ARG A 20 16.25 -32.80 2.97
CA ARG A 20 16.67 -33.61 4.13
C ARG A 20 18.17 -33.91 4.03
N VAL A 21 18.87 -33.74 5.14
CA VAL A 21 20.27 -34.17 5.32
C VAL A 21 20.26 -35.53 6.07
N PRO A 22 21.01 -36.54 5.61
CA PRO A 22 21.05 -37.84 6.28
C PRO A 22 22.07 -37.87 7.43
N CYS A 23 21.67 -38.43 8.57
CA CYS A 23 22.55 -38.74 9.70
C CYS A 23 23.43 -39.95 9.40
N PHE A 24 24.72 -39.79 9.57
CA PHE A 24 25.71 -40.85 9.43
C PHE A 24 26.10 -41.38 10.84
N TRP A 25 25.79 -42.63 11.14
CA TRP A 25 26.21 -43.31 12.35
C TRP A 25 27.55 -44.03 12.12
N HIS A 26 28.57 -43.73 12.92
CA HIS A 26 29.83 -44.47 12.94
C HIS A 26 29.83 -45.40 14.18
N GLN A 27 29.81 -46.69 13.92
CA GLN A 27 30.02 -47.74 14.95
C GLN A 27 31.51 -48.02 15.13
N VAL A 28 32.02 -47.80 16.31
CA VAL A 28 33.36 -48.24 16.71
C VAL A 28 33.22 -49.55 17.54
N ARG A 29 33.85 -50.59 17.02
CA ARG A 29 33.87 -51.90 17.65
C ARG A 29 35.14 -52.02 18.54
N TYR A 30 35.03 -52.31 19.81
CA TYR A 30 36.11 -52.60 20.71
C TYR A 30 36.24 -54.11 20.93
N ASN A 31 37.44 -54.65 20.67
CA ASN A 31 37.83 -56.01 21.09
C ASN A 31 38.65 -55.89 22.38
N GLY A 32 38.20 -56.53 23.44
CA GLY A 32 38.86 -56.59 24.72
C GLY A 32 39.60 -57.93 24.92
N ALA A 33 40.75 -57.89 25.50
CA ALA A 33 41.44 -59.03 26.08
C ALA A 33 41.42 -58.86 27.60
N MET A 34 40.99 -59.90 28.32
CA MET A 34 40.91 -59.95 29.78
C MET A 34 42.30 -60.15 30.38
N SER A 35 42.63 -59.33 31.37
CA SER A 35 43.67 -59.66 32.37
C SER A 35 43.04 -59.43 33.74
N GLU A 36 43.09 -60.49 34.56
CA GLU A 36 42.55 -60.57 35.89
C GLU A 36 43.56 -59.99 36.90
N GLU A 37 43.17 -58.83 37.52
CA GLU A 37 43.97 -58.23 38.59
C GLU A 37 43.07 -57.87 39.75
N THR A 38 43.47 -58.29 40.96
CA THR A 38 42.76 -58.17 42.23
C THR A 38 42.44 -56.73 42.60
N PRO A 39 41.20 -56.42 43.07
CA PRO A 39 40.79 -55.02 43.34
C PRO A 39 41.44 -54.47 44.63
N PRO A 40 41.91 -53.20 44.58
CA PRO A 40 42.27 -52.43 45.77
C PRO A 40 41.04 -52.03 46.56
N PRO A 41 41.20 -51.72 47.86
CA PRO A 41 40.07 -51.41 48.75
C PRO A 41 39.35 -50.14 48.29
N PRO A 42 37.99 -50.10 48.53
CA PRO A 42 37.20 -48.95 48.06
C PRO A 42 37.65 -47.64 48.71
N SER A 43 38.06 -46.72 47.86
CA SER A 43 38.27 -45.34 48.30
C SER A 43 36.92 -44.69 48.73
N PRO A 44 36.92 -43.83 49.77
CA PRO A 44 35.71 -43.17 50.21
C PRO A 44 35.07 -42.37 49.03
N PRO A 45 33.74 -42.34 48.95
CA PRO A 45 33.04 -41.64 47.87
C PRO A 45 33.42 -40.19 47.85
N LEU A 46 34.11 -39.77 46.77
CA LEU A 46 34.34 -38.34 46.48
C LEU A 46 32.96 -37.70 46.26
N VAL A 47 32.50 -36.94 47.25
CA VAL A 47 31.32 -36.07 47.08
C VAL A 47 31.70 -35.02 46.12
N PRO A 48 31.08 -34.98 44.88
CA PRO A 48 31.39 -33.95 43.91
C PRO A 48 31.06 -32.57 44.53
N PRO A 49 31.93 -31.54 44.32
CA PRO A 49 31.66 -30.20 44.83
C PRO A 49 30.31 -29.73 44.28
N PRO A 50 29.46 -29.06 45.05
CA PRO A 50 28.15 -28.60 44.62
C PRO A 50 28.33 -27.69 43.38
N THR A 51 27.71 -28.07 42.27
CA THR A 51 27.74 -27.27 41.06
C THR A 51 27.13 -25.90 41.32
N PRO A 52 27.85 -24.80 41.05
CA PRO A 52 27.36 -23.46 41.32
C PRO A 52 26.07 -23.20 40.49
N ARG A 53 24.97 -22.83 41.18
CA ARG A 53 23.68 -22.53 40.50
C ARG A 53 23.80 -21.23 39.72
N THR A 54 23.44 -21.25 38.44
CA THR A 54 23.43 -20.08 37.58
C THR A 54 22.41 -19.06 38.10
N ALA A 55 22.80 -17.79 38.25
CA ALA A 55 21.90 -16.74 38.70
C ALA A 55 20.78 -16.48 37.69
N PRO A 56 19.48 -16.59 38.04
CA PRO A 56 18.36 -16.40 37.11
C PRO A 56 18.39 -15.04 36.41
N ILE A 57 18.86 -13.99 37.08
CA ILE A 57 18.98 -12.63 36.51
C ILE A 57 19.97 -12.59 35.32
N ALA A 58 21.02 -13.43 35.32
CA ALA A 58 21.96 -13.51 34.21
C ALA A 58 21.34 -14.13 32.97
N ILE A 59 20.44 -15.08 33.17
CA ILE A 59 19.68 -15.70 32.05
C ILE A 59 18.72 -14.69 31.45
N TRP A 60 17.98 -13.95 32.27
CA TRP A 60 17.06 -12.92 31.81
C TRP A 60 17.74 -11.78 31.06
N SER A 61 18.97 -11.38 31.46
CA SER A 61 19.73 -10.37 30.71
C SER A 61 20.08 -10.82 29.29
N LEU A 62 20.44 -12.10 29.13
CA LEU A 62 20.74 -12.68 27.82
C LEU A 62 19.48 -12.79 26.95
N VAL A 63 18.37 -13.24 27.51
CA VAL A 63 17.08 -13.36 26.80
C VAL A 63 16.61 -11.98 26.31
N LEU A 64 16.67 -10.95 27.16
CA LEU A 64 16.31 -9.60 26.80
C LEU A 64 17.25 -8.99 25.76
N ALA A 65 18.54 -9.31 25.83
CA ALA A 65 19.51 -8.87 24.82
C ALA A 65 19.21 -9.48 23.45
N ILE A 66 18.89 -10.77 23.38
CA ILE A 66 18.48 -11.44 22.13
C ILE A 66 17.16 -10.84 21.60
N LEU A 67 16.19 -10.64 22.49
CA LEU A 67 14.89 -10.08 22.12
C LEU A 67 15.01 -8.63 21.58
N SER A 68 16.01 -7.86 22.04
CA SER A 68 16.26 -6.51 21.52
C SER A 68 16.73 -6.49 20.08
N PHE A 69 17.37 -7.56 19.57
CA PHE A 69 17.73 -7.70 18.16
C PHE A 69 16.54 -8.04 17.26
N THR A 70 15.59 -8.83 17.78
CA THR A 70 14.43 -9.27 16.97
C THR A 70 13.32 -8.23 16.92
N CYS A 71 13.06 -7.53 18.02
CA CYS A 71 12.00 -6.54 18.13
C CYS A 71 12.47 -5.07 17.93
N GLY A 72 13.80 -4.82 17.75
CA GLY A 72 14.37 -3.50 17.45
C GLY A 72 14.01 -2.40 18.47
N SER A 73 13.68 -2.76 19.72
CA SER A 73 13.12 -1.83 20.70
C SER A 73 14.16 -1.37 21.72
N LEU A 74 14.35 -0.06 21.80
CA LEU A 74 15.13 0.59 22.87
C LEU A 74 14.60 0.20 24.26
N LEU A 75 13.31 -0.10 24.38
CA LEU A 75 12.62 -0.52 25.60
C LEU A 75 13.16 -1.84 26.17
N THR A 76 13.70 -2.74 25.34
CA THR A 76 14.27 -4.01 25.78
C THR A 76 15.78 -3.94 25.96
N ALA A 77 16.48 -3.08 25.22
CA ALA A 77 17.93 -2.90 25.32
C ALA A 77 18.35 -2.26 26.67
N ILE A 78 17.62 -1.26 27.15
CA ILE A 78 17.91 -0.61 28.43
C ILE A 78 17.77 -1.57 29.63
N PRO A 79 16.67 -2.32 29.80
CA PRO A 79 16.57 -3.33 30.85
C PRO A 79 17.65 -4.42 30.75
N ALA A 80 18.03 -4.85 29.53
CA ALA A 80 19.07 -5.86 29.36
C ALA A 80 20.42 -5.42 29.95
N VAL A 81 20.81 -4.16 29.72
CA VAL A 81 22.04 -3.58 30.28
C VAL A 81 21.94 -3.48 31.81
N ILE A 82 20.80 -3.00 32.32
CA ILE A 82 20.59 -2.88 33.81
C ILE A 82 20.69 -4.25 34.48
N PHE A 83 19.98 -5.26 33.94
CA PHE A 83 20.01 -6.62 34.49
C PHE A 83 21.40 -7.27 34.36
N GLY A 84 22.11 -6.97 33.26
CA GLY A 84 23.51 -7.41 33.11
C GLY A 84 24.41 -6.90 34.24
N HIS A 85 24.34 -5.61 34.57
CA HIS A 85 25.12 -5.01 35.68
C HIS A 85 24.69 -5.53 37.04
N VAL A 86 23.40 -5.65 37.29
CA VAL A 86 22.87 -6.20 38.55
C VAL A 86 23.27 -7.66 38.73
N GLY A 87 23.16 -8.47 37.65
CA GLY A 87 23.57 -9.87 37.64
C GLY A 87 25.05 -10.05 37.97
N ARG A 88 25.92 -9.27 37.30
CA ARG A 88 27.37 -9.27 37.55
C ARG A 88 27.71 -8.89 39.00
N SER A 89 27.06 -7.86 39.51
CA SER A 89 27.27 -7.43 40.92
C SER A 89 26.87 -8.51 41.94
N LYS A 90 25.73 -9.19 41.73
CA LYS A 90 25.25 -10.27 42.60
C LYS A 90 26.18 -11.49 42.55
N ILE A 91 26.65 -11.90 41.39
CA ILE A 91 27.58 -13.02 41.21
C ILE A 91 28.91 -12.70 41.93
N HIS A 92 29.45 -11.48 41.74
CA HIS A 92 30.68 -11.08 42.37
C HIS A 92 30.59 -11.07 43.92
N LYS A 93 29.44 -10.61 44.47
CA LYS A 93 29.21 -10.57 45.95
C LYS A 93 28.93 -11.94 46.57
N SER A 94 28.64 -12.96 45.78
CA SER A 94 28.31 -14.30 46.26
C SER A 94 29.52 -15.14 46.67
N GLY A 95 30.76 -14.66 46.46
CA GLY A 95 31.96 -15.38 46.85
C GLY A 95 32.13 -16.76 46.21
N GLY A 96 31.55 -16.99 45.03
CA GLY A 96 31.62 -18.27 44.30
C GLY A 96 30.40 -19.18 44.47
N ALA A 97 29.42 -18.80 45.32
CA ALA A 97 28.19 -19.58 45.50
C ALA A 97 27.22 -19.50 44.29
N LEU A 98 27.33 -18.42 43.50
CA LEU A 98 26.56 -18.25 42.28
C LEU A 98 27.52 -18.29 41.06
N GLY A 99 27.16 -19.15 40.06
CA GLY A 99 27.82 -19.24 38.77
C GLY A 99 27.13 -18.35 37.70
N GLY A 100 27.73 -18.29 36.49
CA GLY A 100 27.12 -17.60 35.35
C GLY A 100 27.73 -16.24 35.01
N MET A 101 28.92 -15.91 35.51
CA MET A 101 29.64 -14.66 35.20
C MET A 101 29.81 -14.47 33.65
N GLY A 102 30.11 -15.55 32.91
CA GLY A 102 30.20 -15.49 31.45
C GLY A 102 28.88 -15.11 30.77
N ILE A 103 27.76 -15.64 31.27
CA ILE A 103 26.41 -15.34 30.73
C ILE A 103 26.08 -13.86 31.03
N ALA A 104 26.33 -13.37 32.22
CA ALA A 104 26.11 -11.97 32.60
C ALA A 104 26.95 -11.00 31.75
N ASN A 105 28.22 -11.32 31.51
CA ASN A 105 29.10 -10.53 30.63
C ASN A 105 28.62 -10.56 29.17
N ALA A 106 28.24 -11.75 28.65
CA ALA A 106 27.70 -11.87 27.30
C ALA A 106 26.42 -11.06 27.10
N GLY A 107 25.47 -11.14 28.05
CA GLY A 107 24.25 -10.33 28.04
C GLY A 107 24.53 -8.81 28.06
N LEU A 108 25.53 -8.39 28.82
CA LEU A 108 25.95 -6.99 28.92
C LEU A 108 26.58 -6.48 27.63
N VAL A 109 27.49 -7.24 27.02
CA VAL A 109 28.13 -6.89 25.73
C VAL A 109 27.09 -6.82 24.61
N LEU A 110 26.23 -7.83 24.51
CA LEU A 110 25.15 -7.85 23.52
C LEU A 110 24.15 -6.71 23.74
N GLY A 111 23.84 -6.40 25.02
CA GLY A 111 22.97 -5.28 25.38
C GLY A 111 23.54 -3.93 24.94
N TYR A 112 24.83 -3.69 25.11
CA TYR A 112 25.49 -2.47 24.61
C TYR A 112 25.55 -2.39 23.09
N ILE A 113 25.88 -3.50 22.42
CA ILE A 113 25.86 -3.56 20.95
C ILE A 113 24.45 -3.24 20.44
N ALA A 114 23.43 -3.87 21.00
CA ALA A 114 22.05 -3.61 20.64
C ALA A 114 21.64 -2.14 20.89
N LEU A 115 22.07 -1.54 22.02
CA LEU A 115 21.81 -0.14 22.33
C LEU A 115 22.43 0.79 21.28
N VAL A 116 23.72 0.58 20.96
CA VAL A 116 24.42 1.40 19.95
C VAL A 116 23.78 1.27 18.59
N LEU A 117 23.43 0.05 18.16
CA LEU A 117 22.76 -0.19 16.89
C LEU A 117 21.38 0.48 16.84
N ASN A 118 20.59 0.37 17.91
CA ASN A 118 19.27 1.02 18.00
C ASN A 118 19.38 2.55 17.94
N VAL A 119 20.35 3.14 18.66
CA VAL A 119 20.60 4.59 18.60
C VAL A 119 21.05 5.01 17.20
N ALA A 120 21.95 4.25 16.56
CA ALA A 120 22.40 4.53 15.22
C ALA A 120 21.25 4.45 14.20
N LEU A 121 20.39 3.42 14.31
CA LEU A 121 19.20 3.29 13.47
C LEU A 121 18.21 4.45 13.69
N LEU A 122 18.07 4.92 14.92
CA LEU A 122 17.18 6.04 15.24
C LEU A 122 17.73 7.36 14.68
N VAL A 123 19.03 7.60 14.84
CA VAL A 123 19.70 8.82 14.35
C VAL A 123 19.75 8.88 12.84
N MET A 124 19.96 7.74 12.16
CA MET A 124 20.02 7.67 10.69
C MET A 124 18.66 7.44 10.05
N GLY A 125 17.81 6.63 10.67
CA GLY A 125 16.51 6.22 10.12
C GLY A 125 15.44 7.31 10.19
N ILE A 126 15.40 8.10 11.27
CA ILE A 126 14.41 9.19 11.37
C ILE A 126 14.62 10.26 10.29
N PRO A 127 15.82 10.82 10.08
CA PRO A 127 16.03 11.79 9.00
C PRO A 127 15.71 11.21 7.62
N LEU A 128 16.08 9.95 7.37
CA LEU A 128 15.76 9.28 6.11
C LEU A 128 14.25 9.15 5.91
N LEU A 129 13.51 8.72 6.94
CA LEU A 129 12.06 8.62 6.89
C LEU A 129 11.41 9.99 6.68
N VAL A 130 11.89 11.01 7.39
CA VAL A 130 11.40 12.40 7.26
C VAL A 130 11.66 12.92 5.85
N SER A 131 12.85 12.69 5.27
CA SER A 131 13.16 13.12 3.92
C SER A 131 12.28 12.42 2.87
N MET A 132 12.01 11.12 3.04
CA MET A 132 11.08 10.38 2.17
C MET A 132 9.65 10.94 2.24
N ILE A 133 9.16 11.24 3.44
CA ILE A 133 7.82 11.83 3.63
C ILE A 133 7.77 13.24 3.01
N GLN A 134 8.82 14.03 3.17
CA GLN A 134 8.88 15.39 2.60
C GLN A 134 8.91 15.35 1.08
N SER A 135 9.75 14.51 0.48
CA SER A 135 9.82 14.37 -0.98
C SER A 135 8.48 13.91 -1.59
N GLU A 136 7.78 12.99 -0.94
CA GLU A 136 6.47 12.56 -1.39
C GLU A 136 5.42 13.67 -1.24
N ARG A 137 5.45 14.46 -0.16
CA ARG A 137 4.58 15.62 0.01
C ARG A 137 4.81 16.67 -1.07
N GLU A 138 6.05 16.99 -1.38
CA GLU A 138 6.41 17.95 -2.43
C GLU A 138 5.94 17.46 -3.80
N ARG A 139 6.14 16.17 -4.10
CA ARG A 139 5.64 15.54 -5.32
C ARG A 139 4.13 15.63 -5.44
N LEU A 140 3.40 15.26 -4.39
CA LEU A 140 1.94 15.34 -4.36
C LEU A 140 1.44 16.78 -4.49
N HIS A 141 2.10 17.72 -3.83
CA HIS A 141 1.79 19.15 -3.95
C HIS A 141 2.02 19.64 -5.39
N HIS A 142 3.14 19.27 -6.01
CA HIS A 142 3.44 19.63 -7.40
C HIS A 142 2.35 19.09 -8.35
N LEU A 143 1.99 17.81 -8.23
CA LEU A 143 0.93 17.21 -9.04
C LEU A 143 -0.45 17.87 -8.81
N ALA A 144 -0.72 18.36 -7.61
CA ALA A 144 -1.99 19.02 -7.29
C ALA A 144 -2.13 20.40 -7.97
N ILE A 145 -1.04 21.17 -8.06
CA ILE A 145 -1.04 22.51 -8.67
C ILE A 145 -0.73 22.50 -10.16
N GLU A 146 -0.12 21.43 -10.67
CA GLU A 146 0.20 21.28 -12.08
C GLU A 146 -1.08 21.33 -12.92
N ARG A 147 -1.08 22.17 -13.96
CA ARG A 147 -2.15 22.23 -14.96
C ARG A 147 -1.73 21.44 -16.18
N LYS A 148 -2.32 20.26 -16.33
CA LYS A 148 -2.06 19.34 -17.45
C LYS A 148 -3.20 19.39 -18.46
N GLN A 149 -2.88 19.58 -19.72
CA GLN A 149 -3.85 19.46 -20.80
C GLN A 149 -3.85 18.01 -21.32
N ILE A 150 -5.04 17.44 -21.46
CA ILE A 150 -5.27 16.14 -22.08
C ILE A 150 -6.09 16.39 -23.33
N ALA A 151 -5.48 16.14 -24.48
CA ALA A 151 -6.12 16.28 -25.77
C ALA A 151 -6.74 14.95 -26.24
N SER A 152 -7.81 15.07 -27.03
CA SER A 152 -8.41 13.94 -27.76
C SER A 152 -7.41 13.33 -28.74
N ASP A 153 -7.70 12.10 -29.19
CA ASP A 153 -6.82 11.39 -30.12
C ASP A 153 -6.84 12.01 -31.53
N ASP A 154 -7.93 12.66 -31.89
CA ASP A 154 -8.09 13.42 -33.14
C ASP A 154 -7.62 14.88 -33.04
N GLY A 155 -7.16 15.33 -31.87
CA GLY A 155 -6.69 16.68 -31.59
C GLY A 155 -7.79 17.76 -31.58
N LYS A 156 -9.07 17.39 -31.74
CA LYS A 156 -10.18 18.37 -31.88
C LYS A 156 -10.72 18.88 -30.56
N SER A 157 -10.40 18.24 -29.45
CA SER A 157 -10.86 18.67 -28.13
C SER A 157 -9.80 18.45 -27.06
N LYS A 158 -9.91 19.19 -25.96
CA LYS A 158 -9.03 19.05 -24.81
C LYS A 158 -9.72 19.44 -23.53
N ILE A 159 -9.23 18.89 -22.45
CA ILE A 159 -9.59 19.27 -21.07
C ILE A 159 -8.33 19.64 -20.29
N THR A 160 -8.47 20.51 -19.30
CA THR A 160 -7.37 20.86 -18.38
C THR A 160 -7.63 20.22 -17.02
N THR A 161 -6.65 19.49 -16.53
CA THR A 161 -6.74 18.71 -15.29
C THR A 161 -5.53 19.00 -14.39
N SER A 162 -5.49 18.44 -13.19
CA SER A 162 -4.26 18.40 -12.39
C SER A 162 -3.33 17.29 -12.88
N GLY A 163 -2.06 17.30 -12.44
CA GLY A 163 -1.05 16.31 -12.80
C GLY A 163 -1.39 14.85 -12.41
N PHE A 164 -2.36 14.67 -11.50
CA PHE A 164 -2.85 13.33 -11.11
C PHE A 164 -3.65 12.61 -12.20
N TRP A 165 -4.14 13.31 -13.19
CA TRP A 165 -4.94 12.72 -14.25
C TRP A 165 -4.06 12.11 -15.34
N VAL A 166 -4.47 10.94 -15.80
CA VAL A 166 -3.76 10.18 -16.82
C VAL A 166 -4.68 9.96 -18.00
N LYS A 167 -4.18 10.18 -19.22
CA LYS A 167 -4.89 9.82 -20.47
C LYS A 167 -5.13 8.32 -20.49
N ARG A 168 -6.33 7.91 -20.94
CA ARG A 168 -6.77 6.52 -21.08
C ARG A 168 -7.23 6.27 -22.50
N SER A 169 -7.40 4.98 -22.84
CA SER A 169 -7.95 4.53 -24.14
C SER A 169 -8.84 3.30 -24.00
N ASP A 170 -9.10 2.87 -22.75
CA ASP A 170 -9.79 1.61 -22.44
C ASP A 170 -11.12 1.80 -21.69
N LEU A 171 -11.57 3.04 -21.50
CA LEU A 171 -12.82 3.33 -20.80
C LEU A 171 -14.03 3.21 -21.73
N ASN A 172 -13.89 3.66 -22.98
CA ASN A 172 -14.95 3.62 -23.99
C ASN A 172 -14.37 3.66 -25.40
N ASN A 173 -14.83 2.76 -26.27
CA ASN A 173 -14.30 2.64 -27.65
C ASN A 173 -14.75 3.77 -28.60
N GLU A 174 -15.84 4.49 -28.25
CA GLU A 174 -16.39 5.58 -29.06
C GLU A 174 -15.87 6.96 -28.62
N ALA A 175 -15.18 7.01 -27.47
CA ALA A 175 -14.71 8.26 -26.92
C ALA A 175 -13.42 8.74 -27.58
N SER A 176 -13.43 10.00 -28.05
CA SER A 176 -12.27 10.67 -28.64
C SER A 176 -11.25 11.12 -27.60
N LEU A 177 -11.71 11.40 -26.36
CA LEU A 177 -10.87 11.78 -25.23
C LEU A 177 -11.27 10.96 -24.00
N GLN A 178 -10.27 10.42 -23.30
CA GLN A 178 -10.49 9.64 -22.09
C GLN A 178 -9.42 9.96 -21.07
N ALA A 179 -9.80 10.17 -19.81
CA ALA A 179 -8.87 10.40 -18.71
C ALA A 179 -9.38 9.84 -17.38
N ALA A 180 -8.45 9.51 -16.50
CA ALA A 180 -8.78 9.00 -15.17
C ALA A 180 -7.85 9.56 -14.09
N TYR A 181 -8.40 9.81 -12.91
CA TYR A 181 -7.66 9.94 -11.65
C TYR A 181 -7.93 8.68 -10.82
N LYS A 182 -7.08 7.66 -11.02
CA LYS A 182 -7.28 6.31 -10.53
C LYS A 182 -7.46 6.23 -9.01
N ASP A 183 -6.60 6.90 -8.25
CA ASP A 183 -6.62 6.84 -6.77
C ASP A 183 -7.90 7.43 -6.17
N LYS A 184 -8.58 8.29 -6.92
CA LYS A 184 -9.87 8.88 -6.55
C LYS A 184 -11.06 8.22 -7.24
N GLU A 185 -10.84 7.28 -8.15
CA GLU A 185 -11.88 6.64 -8.97
C GLU A 185 -12.77 7.68 -9.69
N MET A 186 -12.11 8.70 -10.24
CA MET A 186 -12.74 9.71 -11.09
C MET A 186 -12.34 9.49 -12.54
N TYR A 187 -13.30 9.62 -13.41
CA TYR A 187 -13.14 9.37 -14.84
C TYR A 187 -13.83 10.45 -15.63
N VAL A 188 -13.33 10.71 -16.82
CA VAL A 188 -13.96 11.60 -17.80
C VAL A 188 -13.72 11.05 -19.21
N ILE A 189 -14.77 11.10 -20.03
CA ILE A 189 -14.68 10.81 -21.46
C ILE A 189 -15.42 11.88 -22.23
N VAL A 190 -15.03 12.07 -23.50
CA VAL A 190 -15.73 12.90 -24.48
C VAL A 190 -16.07 12.04 -25.67
N ILE A 191 -17.33 12.05 -26.07
CA ILE A 191 -17.85 11.42 -27.29
C ILE A 191 -18.31 12.53 -28.20
N THR A 192 -17.95 12.45 -29.48
CA THR A 192 -18.26 13.46 -30.48
C THR A 192 -19.25 12.90 -31.47
N ASP A 193 -20.44 13.51 -31.58
CA ASP A 193 -21.48 13.12 -32.53
C ASP A 193 -21.61 14.21 -33.60
N ALA A 194 -21.44 13.87 -34.86
CA ALA A 194 -21.63 14.81 -35.98
C ALA A 194 -23.13 15.13 -36.16
N LYS A 195 -23.48 16.39 -36.25
CA LYS A 195 -24.85 16.82 -36.50
C LYS A 195 -25.36 16.41 -37.89
N ALA A 196 -24.46 16.27 -38.84
CA ALA A 196 -24.78 15.78 -40.16
C ALA A 196 -25.40 14.38 -40.18
N ASP A 197 -25.07 13.57 -39.16
CA ASP A 197 -25.61 12.20 -39.01
C ASP A 197 -26.90 12.17 -38.15
N LEU A 198 -27.39 13.36 -37.75
CA LEU A 198 -28.53 13.51 -36.87
C LEU A 198 -29.58 14.45 -37.51
N ASP A 199 -30.71 13.90 -37.94
CA ASP A 199 -31.78 14.63 -38.64
C ASP A 199 -32.38 15.77 -37.76
N ASN A 200 -31.86 17.01 -37.91
CA ASN A 200 -32.33 18.22 -37.25
C ASN A 200 -32.43 18.13 -35.72
N PHE A 201 -31.41 17.52 -35.07
CA PHE A 201 -31.34 17.48 -33.61
C PHE A 201 -30.99 18.84 -33.06
N THR A 202 -31.75 19.26 -32.04
CA THR A 202 -31.37 20.37 -31.17
C THR A 202 -30.52 19.86 -30.00
N LEU A 203 -29.86 20.77 -29.30
CA LEU A 203 -29.10 20.44 -28.08
C LEU A 203 -29.95 19.65 -27.08
N GLU A 204 -31.20 20.08 -26.87
CA GLU A 204 -32.13 19.44 -25.94
C GLU A 204 -32.47 18.02 -26.36
N LYS A 205 -32.77 17.81 -27.64
CA LYS A 205 -33.10 16.48 -28.17
C LYS A 205 -31.92 15.54 -28.07
N HIS A 206 -30.71 16.01 -28.39
CA HIS A 206 -29.52 15.19 -28.28
C HIS A 206 -29.23 14.83 -26.80
N HIS A 207 -29.26 15.84 -25.93
CA HIS A 207 -29.06 15.64 -24.49
C HIS A 207 -30.10 14.64 -23.92
N GLN A 208 -31.35 14.78 -24.25
CA GLN A 208 -32.40 13.87 -23.80
C GLN A 208 -32.19 12.44 -24.33
N LEU A 209 -31.82 12.28 -25.61
CA LEU A 209 -31.57 10.97 -26.22
C LEU A 209 -30.43 10.23 -25.49
N THR A 210 -29.30 10.91 -25.27
CA THR A 210 -28.14 10.32 -24.60
C THR A 210 -28.42 10.03 -23.14
N ARG A 211 -29.12 10.94 -22.44
CA ARG A 211 -29.65 10.74 -21.10
C ARG A 211 -30.49 9.47 -20.97
N ASP A 212 -31.51 9.33 -21.84
CA ASP A 212 -32.41 8.17 -21.82
C ASP A 212 -31.70 6.86 -22.10
N ARG A 213 -30.70 6.87 -23.02
CA ARG A 213 -29.86 5.71 -23.29
C ARG A 213 -29.04 5.28 -22.07
N MET A 214 -28.48 6.24 -21.34
CA MET A 214 -27.71 5.96 -20.11
C MET A 214 -28.61 5.43 -19.00
N LEU A 215 -29.78 6.06 -18.75
CA LEU A 215 -30.73 5.62 -17.74
C LEU A 215 -31.25 4.20 -18.00
N LYS A 216 -31.47 3.82 -19.26
CA LYS A 216 -31.88 2.45 -19.62
C LYS A 216 -30.82 1.38 -19.36
N LYS A 217 -29.53 1.75 -19.34
CA LYS A 217 -28.43 0.82 -19.06
C LYS A 217 -28.21 0.59 -17.56
N MET A 218 -28.59 1.54 -16.72
CA MET A 218 -28.39 1.46 -15.28
C MET A 218 -29.60 0.87 -14.55
N LYS A 219 -29.38 0.11 -13.50
CA LYS A 219 -30.43 -0.31 -12.56
C LYS A 219 -30.62 0.78 -11.50
N ASN A 220 -31.86 0.92 -10.99
CA ASN A 220 -32.23 1.93 -10.00
C ASN A 220 -31.80 3.34 -10.42
N ALA A 221 -31.94 3.63 -11.70
CA ALA A 221 -31.49 4.88 -12.29
C ALA A 221 -32.35 6.06 -11.86
N SER A 222 -31.72 7.20 -11.62
CA SER A 222 -32.38 8.49 -11.39
C SER A 222 -31.56 9.59 -12.02
N ALA A 223 -32.23 10.69 -12.36
CA ALA A 223 -31.61 11.86 -12.97
C ALA A 223 -32.14 13.14 -12.37
N THR A 224 -31.32 14.17 -12.32
CA THR A 224 -31.76 15.54 -12.02
C THR A 224 -32.31 16.21 -13.27
N GLU A 225 -32.97 17.35 -13.13
CA GLU A 225 -33.34 18.19 -14.27
C GLU A 225 -32.09 18.78 -14.92
N PRO A 226 -32.04 18.85 -16.27
CA PRO A 226 -30.94 19.48 -16.99
C PRO A 226 -30.85 20.98 -16.69
N VAL A 227 -29.65 21.44 -16.41
CA VAL A 227 -29.36 22.86 -16.16
C VAL A 227 -28.59 23.42 -17.36
N PRO A 228 -29.06 24.54 -17.94
CA PRO A 228 -28.33 25.21 -19.01
C PRO A 228 -27.08 25.91 -18.45
N LEU A 229 -25.98 25.82 -19.20
CA LEU A 229 -24.71 26.47 -18.89
C LEU A 229 -23.94 26.80 -20.16
N THR A 230 -22.81 27.49 -20.00
CA THR A 230 -21.92 27.81 -21.12
C THR A 230 -20.56 27.16 -20.87
N ILE A 231 -20.05 26.41 -21.85
CA ILE A 231 -18.71 25.84 -21.85
C ILE A 231 -17.99 26.28 -23.13
N ASP A 232 -16.81 26.87 -22.97
CA ASP A 232 -16.03 27.40 -24.10
C ASP A 232 -16.81 28.39 -24.99
N GLY A 233 -17.67 29.21 -24.37
CA GLY A 233 -18.55 30.15 -25.09
C GLY A 233 -19.73 29.52 -25.83
N ARG A 234 -19.93 28.22 -25.70
CA ARG A 234 -20.99 27.42 -26.38
C ARG A 234 -22.10 27.06 -25.43
N SER A 235 -23.32 26.95 -25.94
CA SER A 235 -24.47 26.48 -25.18
C SER A 235 -24.27 25.02 -24.77
N ALA A 236 -24.60 24.69 -23.54
CA ALA A 236 -24.50 23.35 -23.00
C ALA A 236 -25.66 23.05 -22.03
N LEU A 237 -25.97 21.78 -21.88
CA LEU A 237 -26.87 21.23 -20.88
C LEU A 237 -26.13 20.26 -19.99
N GLN A 238 -26.42 20.27 -18.68
CA GLN A 238 -25.77 19.39 -17.72
C GLN A 238 -26.79 18.86 -16.70
N ASP A 239 -26.75 17.57 -16.45
CA ASP A 239 -27.51 16.91 -15.37
C ASP A 239 -26.67 15.84 -14.65
N GLU A 240 -27.21 15.31 -13.56
CA GLU A 240 -26.62 14.24 -12.79
C GLU A 240 -27.43 12.97 -12.97
N LEU A 241 -26.78 11.90 -13.44
CA LEU A 241 -27.40 10.59 -13.59
C LEU A 241 -26.80 9.64 -12.54
N SER A 242 -27.63 9.02 -11.73
CA SER A 242 -27.17 8.04 -10.75
C SER A 242 -27.85 6.70 -10.96
N GLY A 243 -27.10 5.62 -10.72
CA GLY A 243 -27.64 4.27 -10.86
C GLY A 243 -26.61 3.22 -10.50
N THR A 244 -26.97 1.97 -10.75
CA THR A 244 -26.08 0.81 -10.56
C THR A 244 -25.71 0.26 -11.92
N GLU A 245 -24.43 0.27 -12.24
CA GLU A 245 -23.83 -0.33 -13.43
C GLU A 245 -22.83 -1.40 -12.97
N ASP A 246 -22.92 -2.62 -13.53
CA ASP A 246 -22.07 -3.76 -13.20
C ASP A 246 -21.85 -3.96 -11.68
N HIS A 247 -22.95 -3.94 -10.91
CA HIS A 247 -22.95 -4.04 -9.44
C HIS A 247 -22.32 -2.87 -8.69
N THR A 248 -21.93 -1.79 -9.37
CA THR A 248 -21.31 -0.60 -8.79
C THR A 248 -22.27 0.57 -8.83
N ASN A 249 -22.46 1.25 -7.70
CA ASN A 249 -23.26 2.47 -7.63
C ASN A 249 -22.41 3.66 -8.08
N VAL A 250 -22.81 4.28 -9.18
CA VAL A 250 -22.11 5.39 -9.81
C VAL A 250 -22.99 6.63 -9.96
N VAL A 251 -22.33 7.78 -10.08
CA VAL A 251 -22.98 9.03 -10.48
C VAL A 251 -22.18 9.63 -11.62
N PHE A 252 -22.88 9.90 -12.72
CA PHE A 252 -22.36 10.59 -13.89
C PHE A 252 -22.78 12.06 -13.86
N LEU A 253 -21.85 12.94 -14.14
CA LEU A 253 -22.12 14.28 -14.59
C LEU A 253 -22.20 14.23 -16.12
N HIS A 254 -23.41 14.24 -16.64
CA HIS A 254 -23.71 14.15 -18.05
C HIS A 254 -23.84 15.57 -18.61
N THR A 255 -23.02 15.91 -19.58
CA THR A 255 -22.98 17.22 -20.19
C THR A 255 -22.97 17.09 -21.70
N THR A 256 -23.83 17.85 -22.37
CA THR A 256 -23.83 17.99 -23.82
C THR A 256 -23.50 19.42 -24.18
N VAL A 257 -22.53 19.63 -25.06
CA VAL A 257 -22.13 20.94 -25.58
C VAL A 257 -22.48 21.02 -27.07
N ASP A 258 -23.11 22.09 -27.48
CA ASP A 258 -23.36 22.41 -28.89
C ASP A 258 -22.11 23.06 -29.50
N ASP A 259 -21.37 22.29 -30.27
CA ASP A 259 -20.09 22.72 -30.87
C ASP A 259 -20.24 22.97 -32.38
N GLY A 260 -21.27 23.73 -32.77
CA GLY A 260 -21.51 24.05 -34.18
C GLY A 260 -21.88 22.85 -35.00
N ASP A 261 -20.93 22.17 -35.64
CA ASP A 261 -21.15 21.01 -36.48
C ASP A 261 -21.27 19.69 -35.70
N TYR A 262 -20.98 19.74 -34.39
CA TYR A 262 -20.96 18.56 -33.54
C TYR A 262 -21.73 18.78 -32.22
N PHE A 263 -22.19 17.69 -31.63
CA PHE A 263 -22.48 17.63 -30.21
C PHE A 263 -21.35 16.91 -29.50
N GLN A 264 -20.83 17.55 -28.43
CA GLN A 264 -19.80 16.96 -27.58
C GLN A 264 -20.47 16.44 -26.31
N GLN A 265 -20.53 15.13 -26.15
CA GLN A 265 -21.03 14.52 -24.93
C GLN A 265 -19.86 14.29 -23.95
N ILE A 266 -19.84 15.02 -22.87
CA ILE A 266 -18.84 14.90 -21.80
C ILE A 266 -19.45 14.12 -20.65
N LEU A 267 -18.93 12.94 -20.37
CA LEU A 267 -19.34 12.10 -19.24
C LEU A 267 -18.22 12.09 -18.20
N ALA A 268 -18.47 12.69 -17.06
CA ALA A 268 -17.55 12.64 -15.93
C ALA A 268 -18.21 11.88 -14.79
N TRP A 269 -17.53 10.89 -14.18
CA TRP A 269 -18.18 10.07 -13.16
C TRP A 269 -17.26 9.62 -12.05
N THR A 270 -17.87 9.19 -10.97
CA THR A 270 -17.24 8.57 -9.81
C THR A 270 -18.24 7.66 -9.07
N LEU A 271 -17.76 6.99 -8.03
CA LEU A 271 -18.63 6.20 -7.14
C LEU A 271 -19.65 7.10 -6.41
N LYS A 272 -20.86 6.60 -6.24
CA LYS A 272 -21.93 7.31 -5.52
C LYS A 272 -21.51 7.70 -4.08
N SER A 273 -20.74 6.85 -3.41
CA SER A 273 -20.20 7.12 -2.07
C SER A 273 -19.22 8.29 -1.99
N ARG A 274 -18.59 8.65 -3.12
CA ARG A 274 -17.60 9.74 -3.21
C ARG A 274 -18.16 11.01 -3.88
N TRP A 275 -19.38 10.95 -4.38
CA TRP A 275 -19.97 12.03 -5.16
C TRP A 275 -19.96 13.37 -4.42
N GLY A 276 -20.32 13.37 -3.12
CA GLY A 276 -20.36 14.61 -2.30
C GLY A 276 -19.05 15.37 -2.31
N ASP A 277 -17.93 14.66 -2.20
CA ASP A 277 -16.59 15.25 -2.11
C ASP A 277 -16.00 15.60 -3.49
N GLN A 278 -16.37 14.84 -4.53
CA GLN A 278 -15.71 14.90 -5.83
C GLN A 278 -16.49 15.68 -6.89
N LYS A 279 -17.79 15.88 -6.68
CA LYS A 279 -18.70 16.58 -7.60
C LYS A 279 -18.15 17.94 -8.07
N LYS A 280 -17.63 18.73 -7.14
CA LYS A 280 -17.06 20.06 -7.47
C LYS A 280 -15.91 19.95 -8.45
N LEU A 281 -14.97 19.04 -8.21
CA LEU A 281 -13.81 18.84 -9.09
C LEU A 281 -14.22 18.32 -10.46
N LEU A 282 -15.17 17.39 -10.54
CA LEU A 282 -15.69 16.89 -11.83
C LEU A 282 -16.36 18.01 -12.63
N ARG A 283 -17.12 18.89 -12.00
CA ARG A 283 -17.71 20.08 -12.65
C ARG A 283 -16.64 21.06 -13.13
N GLU A 284 -15.62 21.31 -12.31
CA GLU A 284 -14.51 22.16 -12.70
C GLU A 284 -13.79 21.61 -13.94
N ILE A 285 -13.47 20.32 -13.97
CA ILE A 285 -12.80 19.67 -15.11
C ILE A 285 -13.66 19.75 -16.37
N THR A 286 -14.95 19.41 -16.25
CA THR A 286 -15.90 19.51 -17.38
C THR A 286 -15.96 20.95 -17.92
N GLY A 287 -15.94 21.95 -17.05
CA GLY A 287 -15.91 23.36 -17.45
C GLY A 287 -14.61 23.81 -18.15
N THR A 288 -13.54 23.02 -18.03
CA THR A 288 -12.27 23.29 -18.75
C THR A 288 -12.26 22.77 -20.19
N PHE A 289 -13.30 22.07 -20.61
CA PHE A 289 -13.40 21.57 -21.98
C PHE A 289 -13.23 22.69 -22.99
N ARG A 290 -12.44 22.42 -24.02
CA ARG A 290 -12.24 23.30 -25.17
C ARG A 290 -12.32 22.46 -26.44
N SER A 291 -13.03 22.99 -27.43
CA SER A 291 -13.04 22.47 -28.78
C SER A 291 -11.99 23.21 -29.62
N GLU A 292 -11.15 22.45 -30.31
CA GLU A 292 -10.17 23.00 -31.25
C GLU A 292 -10.70 22.79 -32.68
N LYS A 293 -10.77 23.89 -33.44
CA LYS A 293 -11.26 23.89 -34.84
C LYS A 293 -10.18 23.39 -35.79
#